data_c7005697384abaaf40d77ec41c6b3365
#
_entry.id   c7005697384abaaf40d77ec41c6b3365
#
_cell.length_a   1.000
_cell.length_b   1.000
_cell.length_c   1.000
_cell.angle_alpha   90.00
_cell.angle_beta   90.00
_cell.angle_gamma   90.00
#
_symmetry.space_group_name_H-M   'P 1'
#
loop_
_entity.id
_entity.type
_entity.pdbx_description
1 polymer ?
#
loop_
_entity_poly.entity_id
_entity_poly.type
_entity_poly.pdbx_seq_one_letter_code
_entity_poly.pdbx_strand_id
1 'polypeptide(L)'
;MKKILYIIVAIAVILLGYIFISSKNNVEVPVLMYHHFETDDKKINDVTVKKSEFEKQMKYLKDNGYTAITVQDLVDFKESKKELPKKPVLITADDGYKSNYEIMYPILKKYNMKATIFVIGERIDNADKPSNAIPKFNWKEAKEMYDSGVIDFECHTYNSHDKKETANGEKGAFSSPLVGESEEEFEDRITKDIEKNISVIQNNLGYKPIGFAYPFGDFSSTSEKVLKDNGIKFTFLAEGGKEKNIGKSYLLKRIPVNGNYTIYDFKKELN
;
A
#
# COMPACT_ATOMS: atom_id res chain seq x y z
N MET A 1 54.27 10.08 3.61
CA MET A 1 53.31 10.00 4.78
C MET A 1 51.99 10.70 4.52
N LYS A 2 51.93 12.03 4.16
CA LYS A 2 50.66 12.74 3.95
C LYS A 2 49.77 12.13 2.85
N LYS A 3 50.32 11.69 1.70
CA LYS A 3 49.55 11.05 0.60
C LYS A 3 48.89 9.73 1.03
N ILE A 4 49.58 8.92 1.84
CA ILE A 4 49.06 7.66 2.36
C ILE A 4 47.89 7.95 3.33
N LEU A 5 48.00 8.98 4.19
CA LEU A 5 46.94 9.40 5.12
C LEU A 5 45.69 9.84 4.35
N TYR A 6 45.82 10.61 3.28
CA TYR A 6 44.67 11.02 2.43
C TYR A 6 43.96 9.82 1.78
N ILE A 7 44.72 8.82 1.31
CA ILE A 7 44.16 7.60 0.73
C ILE A 7 43.36 6.81 1.79
N ILE A 8 43.91 6.66 2.99
CA ILE A 8 43.25 5.96 4.11
C ILE A 8 41.96 6.66 4.50
N VAL A 9 41.99 8.00 4.60
CA VAL A 9 40.78 8.79 4.92
C VAL A 9 39.73 8.66 3.81
N ALA A 10 40.13 8.72 2.54
CA ALA A 10 39.20 8.54 1.43
C ALA A 10 38.52 7.15 1.43
N ILE A 11 39.32 6.09 1.67
CA ILE A 11 38.80 4.71 1.78
C ILE A 11 37.83 4.59 2.98
N ALA A 12 38.18 5.18 4.12
CA ALA A 12 37.30 5.16 5.31
C ALA A 12 35.95 5.88 5.04
N VAL A 13 35.96 7.02 4.36
CA VAL A 13 34.75 7.74 3.96
C VAL A 13 33.89 6.92 2.99
N ILE A 14 34.51 6.25 2.01
CA ILE A 14 33.82 5.37 1.06
C ILE A 14 33.21 4.18 1.79
N LEU A 15 33.94 3.55 2.70
CA LEU A 15 33.46 2.42 3.50
C LEU A 15 32.31 2.82 4.43
N LEU A 16 32.40 3.97 5.09
CA LEU A 16 31.32 4.50 5.93
C LEU A 16 30.07 4.82 5.10
N GLY A 17 30.26 5.42 3.93
CA GLY A 17 29.17 5.65 2.97
C GLY A 17 28.50 4.34 2.50
N TYR A 18 29.30 3.33 2.17
CA TYR A 18 28.80 2.01 1.79
C TYR A 18 28.04 1.31 2.92
N ILE A 19 28.56 1.34 4.15
CA ILE A 19 27.89 0.78 5.34
C ILE A 19 26.58 1.49 5.61
N PHE A 20 26.55 2.82 5.51
CA PHE A 20 25.33 3.62 5.70
C PHE A 20 24.26 3.31 4.65
N ILE A 21 24.62 3.22 3.37
CA ILE A 21 23.69 2.84 2.29
C ILE A 21 23.22 1.40 2.44
N SER A 22 24.11 0.48 2.80
CA SER A 22 23.78 -0.93 3.00
C SER A 22 22.85 -1.13 4.20
N SER A 23 23.00 -0.36 5.27
CA SER A 23 22.10 -0.45 6.45
C SER A 23 20.68 0.01 6.12
N LYS A 24 20.50 1.03 5.28
CA LYS A 24 19.18 1.49 4.82
C LYS A 24 18.46 0.46 3.95
N ASN A 25 19.20 -0.32 3.16
CA ASN A 25 18.62 -1.31 2.26
C ASN A 25 18.09 -2.56 2.98
N ASN A 26 18.38 -2.76 4.27
CA ASN A 26 18.02 -3.96 5.02
C ASN A 26 17.04 -3.67 6.18
N VAL A 27 16.27 -2.58 6.10
CA VAL A 27 15.24 -2.29 7.09
C VAL A 27 13.99 -3.12 6.80
N GLU A 28 13.62 -3.97 7.76
CA GLU A 28 12.39 -4.75 7.74
C GLU A 28 11.21 -3.89 8.21
N VAL A 29 10.16 -3.85 7.39
CA VAL A 29 8.90 -3.19 7.72
C VAL A 29 7.76 -4.16 7.44
N PRO A 30 7.03 -4.64 8.46
CA PRO A 30 5.79 -5.36 8.23
C PRO A 30 4.78 -4.47 7.50
N VAL A 31 4.30 -4.91 6.33
CA VAL A 31 3.25 -4.24 5.55
C VAL A 31 1.99 -5.08 5.65
N LEU A 32 1.04 -4.66 6.47
CA LEU A 32 -0.21 -5.38 6.71
C LEU A 32 -1.23 -5.03 5.63
N MET A 33 -1.90 -6.03 5.06
CA MET A 33 -2.91 -5.84 4.02
C MET A 33 -4.29 -6.27 4.53
N TYR A 34 -5.19 -5.31 4.60
CA TYR A 34 -6.62 -5.48 4.90
C TYR A 34 -7.47 -5.13 3.68
N HIS A 35 -8.78 -5.39 3.76
CA HIS A 35 -9.77 -4.95 2.77
C HIS A 35 -11.06 -4.49 3.48
N HIS A 36 -11.95 -5.41 3.77
CA HIS A 36 -13.27 -5.15 4.34
C HIS A 36 -13.32 -5.50 5.82
N PHE A 37 -14.18 -4.81 6.56
CA PHE A 37 -14.44 -5.07 7.98
C PHE A 37 -15.92 -5.30 8.23
N GLU A 38 -16.23 -6.19 9.18
CA GLU A 38 -17.63 -6.55 9.48
C GLU A 38 -17.81 -6.82 10.98
N THR A 39 -19.03 -6.65 11.45
CA THR A 39 -19.43 -6.98 12.83
C THR A 39 -20.13 -8.31 12.93
N ASP A 40 -20.75 -8.79 11.85
CA ASP A 40 -21.45 -10.07 11.76
C ASP A 40 -20.49 -11.21 11.45
N ASP A 41 -20.37 -12.16 12.37
CA ASP A 41 -19.45 -13.31 12.24
C ASP A 41 -19.73 -14.17 11.00
N LYS A 42 -20.97 -14.21 10.51
CA LYS A 42 -21.35 -14.99 9.32
C LYS A 42 -20.82 -14.41 8.01
N LYS A 43 -20.35 -13.17 8.03
CA LYS A 43 -19.79 -12.47 6.87
C LYS A 43 -18.26 -12.46 6.83
N ILE A 44 -17.62 -13.04 7.84
CA ILE A 44 -16.16 -13.13 7.91
C ILE A 44 -15.65 -14.15 6.88
N ASN A 45 -14.60 -13.78 6.17
CA ASN A 45 -13.92 -14.61 5.17
C ASN A 45 -12.46 -14.17 5.05
N ASP A 46 -11.72 -14.72 4.09
CA ASP A 46 -10.28 -14.49 3.94
C ASP A 46 -9.89 -13.00 3.77
N VAL A 47 -10.78 -12.16 3.27
CA VAL A 47 -10.55 -10.72 3.03
C VAL A 47 -11.44 -9.80 3.89
N THR A 48 -12.33 -10.38 4.71
CA THR A 48 -13.22 -9.63 5.60
C THR A 48 -12.89 -9.90 7.06
N VAL A 49 -12.33 -8.91 7.74
CA VAL A 49 -11.84 -9.02 9.11
C VAL A 49 -12.92 -8.57 10.10
N LYS A 50 -13.09 -9.32 11.19
CA LYS A 50 -14.00 -8.93 12.26
C LYS A 50 -13.52 -7.67 12.97
N LYS A 51 -14.43 -6.70 13.19
CA LYS A 51 -14.15 -5.46 13.92
C LYS A 51 -13.39 -5.69 15.22
N SER A 52 -13.84 -6.66 16.04
CA SER A 52 -13.21 -6.93 17.34
C SER A 52 -11.80 -7.50 17.23
N GLU A 53 -11.50 -8.28 16.17
CA GLU A 53 -10.13 -8.78 15.94
C GLU A 53 -9.23 -7.66 15.45
N PHE A 54 -9.69 -6.80 14.53
CA PHE A 54 -8.94 -5.63 14.10
C PHE A 54 -8.60 -4.71 15.29
N GLU A 55 -9.54 -4.49 16.18
CA GLU A 55 -9.30 -3.69 17.40
C GLU A 55 -8.25 -4.33 18.32
N LYS A 56 -8.29 -5.66 18.52
CA LYS A 56 -7.24 -6.38 19.26
C LYS A 56 -5.87 -6.28 18.59
N GLN A 57 -5.82 -6.33 17.27
CA GLN A 57 -4.59 -6.19 16.49
C GLN A 57 -3.98 -4.78 16.65
N MET A 58 -4.78 -3.72 16.53
CA MET A 58 -4.31 -2.34 16.75
C MET A 58 -3.85 -2.11 18.19
N LYS A 59 -4.59 -2.64 19.17
CA LYS A 59 -4.17 -2.62 20.57
C LYS A 59 -2.82 -3.33 20.76
N TYR A 60 -2.64 -4.51 20.18
CA TYR A 60 -1.38 -5.24 20.25
C TYR A 60 -0.22 -4.45 19.66
N LEU A 61 -0.37 -3.86 18.47
CA LEU A 61 0.66 -3.01 17.86
C LEU A 61 1.05 -1.87 18.80
N LYS A 62 0.06 -1.16 19.36
CA LYS A 62 0.28 -0.06 20.31
C LYS A 62 1.04 -0.50 21.54
N ASP A 63 0.56 -1.57 22.20
CA ASP A 63 1.13 -2.06 23.47
C ASP A 63 2.57 -2.60 23.30
N ASN A 64 2.94 -3.04 22.09
CA ASN A 64 4.28 -3.54 21.78
C ASN A 64 5.20 -2.49 21.11
N GLY A 65 4.81 -1.22 21.13
CA GLY A 65 5.62 -0.09 20.70
C GLY A 65 5.80 0.03 19.19
N TYR A 66 4.90 -0.55 18.39
CA TYR A 66 4.87 -0.30 16.95
C TYR A 66 4.39 1.13 16.68
N THR A 67 4.98 1.73 15.66
CA THR A 67 4.57 3.04 15.15
C THR A 67 4.10 2.88 13.72
N ALA A 68 2.84 3.23 13.47
CA ALA A 68 2.29 3.20 12.12
C ALA A 68 2.91 4.31 11.27
N ILE A 69 3.35 3.94 10.07
CA ILE A 69 3.95 4.84 9.07
C ILE A 69 3.08 4.86 7.80
N THR A 70 3.32 5.84 6.93
CA THR A 70 2.64 6.03 5.65
C THR A 70 3.58 5.73 4.48
N VAL A 71 3.04 5.68 3.26
CA VAL A 71 3.87 5.57 2.03
C VAL A 71 4.78 6.80 1.90
N GLN A 72 4.33 7.99 2.30
CA GLN A 72 5.17 9.18 2.31
C GLN A 72 6.35 9.06 3.29
N ASP A 73 6.15 8.46 4.46
CA ASP A 73 7.27 8.18 5.41
C ASP A 73 8.33 7.26 4.79
N LEU A 74 7.93 6.28 3.95
CA LEU A 74 8.87 5.44 3.20
C LEU A 74 9.66 6.23 2.15
N VAL A 75 9.01 7.16 1.44
CA VAL A 75 9.69 8.07 0.50
C VAL A 75 10.69 8.94 1.22
N ASP A 76 10.28 9.57 2.33
CA ASP A 76 11.14 10.44 3.12
C ASP A 76 12.35 9.70 3.69
N PHE A 77 12.16 8.46 4.13
CA PHE A 77 13.25 7.59 4.56
C PHE A 77 14.22 7.28 3.41
N LYS A 78 13.70 6.87 2.27
CA LYS A 78 14.52 6.55 1.09
C LYS A 78 15.33 7.76 0.61
N GLU A 79 14.71 8.93 0.59
CA GLU A 79 15.35 10.19 0.21
C GLU A 79 16.24 10.80 1.32
N SER A 80 16.44 10.08 2.42
CA SER A 80 17.26 10.51 3.57
C SER A 80 16.77 11.78 4.25
N LYS A 81 15.48 12.10 4.12
CA LYS A 81 14.85 13.24 4.78
C LYS A 81 14.43 12.94 6.22
N LYS A 82 14.10 11.66 6.50
CA LYS A 82 13.60 11.23 7.80
C LYS A 82 14.01 9.78 8.09
N GLU A 83 14.35 9.48 9.34
CA GLU A 83 14.54 8.11 9.79
C GLU A 83 13.19 7.45 10.15
N LEU A 84 13.10 6.13 9.92
CA LEU A 84 11.93 5.36 10.36
C LEU A 84 11.95 5.20 11.89
N PRO A 85 10.78 5.08 12.52
CA PRO A 85 10.69 4.77 13.94
C PRO A 85 11.31 3.38 14.24
N LYS A 86 11.61 3.11 15.51
CA LYS A 86 12.30 1.89 15.94
C LYS A 86 11.55 0.59 15.57
N LYS A 87 10.21 0.62 15.61
CA LYS A 87 9.33 -0.50 15.23
C LYS A 87 8.28 0.00 14.25
N PRO A 88 8.66 0.21 12.97
CA PRO A 88 7.71 0.70 11.98
C PRO A 88 6.73 -0.41 11.58
N VAL A 89 5.51 -0.05 11.24
CA VAL A 89 4.51 -0.91 10.59
C VAL A 89 3.73 -0.09 9.59
N LEU A 90 3.59 -0.57 8.36
CA LEU A 90 2.69 0.03 7.37
C LEU A 90 1.37 -0.75 7.38
N ILE A 91 0.29 -0.09 7.78
CA ILE A 91 -1.05 -0.66 7.76
C ILE A 91 -1.70 -0.23 6.45
N THR A 92 -2.13 -1.18 5.63
CA THR A 92 -2.79 -0.89 4.36
C THR A 92 -4.17 -1.52 4.29
N ALA A 93 -5.09 -0.89 3.53
CA ALA A 93 -6.36 -1.50 3.14
C ALA A 93 -6.62 -1.22 1.66
N ASP A 94 -7.18 -2.20 0.96
CA ASP A 94 -7.45 -2.08 -0.47
C ASP A 94 -8.94 -1.81 -0.74
N ASP A 95 -9.26 -1.39 -1.97
CA ASP A 95 -10.59 -1.25 -2.56
C ASP A 95 -11.46 -0.08 -2.09
N GLY A 96 -11.20 0.55 -0.95
CA GLY A 96 -12.00 1.68 -0.48
C GLY A 96 -13.40 1.34 0.04
N TYR A 97 -13.55 0.25 0.81
CA TYR A 97 -14.83 -0.16 1.40
C TYR A 97 -15.36 0.87 2.41
N LYS A 98 -16.69 1.01 2.48
CA LYS A 98 -17.37 1.86 3.46
C LYS A 98 -16.97 1.55 4.91
N SER A 99 -16.70 0.28 5.20
CA SER A 99 -16.21 -0.17 6.50
C SER A 99 -14.83 0.38 6.88
N ASN A 100 -14.02 0.83 5.90
CA ASN A 100 -12.77 1.52 6.22
C ASN A 100 -13.06 2.88 6.90
N TYR A 101 -14.12 3.58 6.50
CA TYR A 101 -14.59 4.79 7.17
C TYR A 101 -15.30 4.49 8.50
N GLU A 102 -16.25 3.54 8.49
CA GLU A 102 -17.14 3.31 9.65
C GLU A 102 -16.50 2.50 10.78
N ILE A 103 -15.52 1.63 10.47
CA ILE A 103 -14.90 0.70 11.42
C ILE A 103 -13.41 0.95 11.58
N MET A 104 -12.63 0.90 10.48
CA MET A 104 -11.17 0.99 10.52
C MET A 104 -10.71 2.35 11.05
N TYR A 105 -11.18 3.43 10.48
CA TYR A 105 -10.78 4.79 10.81
C TYR A 105 -11.00 5.17 12.30
N PRO A 106 -12.17 4.93 12.92
CA PRO A 106 -12.37 5.21 14.35
C PRO A 106 -11.44 4.39 15.26
N ILE A 107 -11.17 3.13 14.90
CA ILE A 107 -10.26 2.28 15.68
C ILE A 107 -8.81 2.79 15.56
N LEU A 108 -8.35 3.15 14.37
CA LEU A 108 -7.02 3.74 14.18
C LEU A 108 -6.84 5.03 14.99
N LYS A 109 -7.84 5.92 14.99
CA LYS A 109 -7.83 7.12 15.85
C LYS A 109 -7.69 6.76 17.32
N LYS A 110 -8.48 5.80 17.81
CA LYS A 110 -8.45 5.36 19.20
C LYS A 110 -7.06 4.91 19.66
N TYR A 111 -6.34 4.22 18.79
CA TYR A 111 -5.01 3.69 19.11
C TYR A 111 -3.84 4.58 18.64
N ASN A 112 -4.13 5.75 18.09
CA ASN A 112 -3.14 6.66 17.51
C ASN A 112 -2.25 5.96 16.45
N MET A 113 -2.92 5.21 15.57
CA MET A 113 -2.34 4.54 14.42
C MET A 113 -2.73 5.27 13.14
N LYS A 114 -1.93 5.08 12.09
CA LYS A 114 -2.20 5.56 10.73
C LYS A 114 -2.34 4.39 9.79
N ALA A 115 -2.96 4.62 8.62
CA ALA A 115 -3.01 3.63 7.56
C ALA A 115 -3.00 4.31 6.18
N THR A 116 -2.68 3.52 5.15
CA THR A 116 -2.84 3.88 3.75
C THR A 116 -3.96 3.06 3.12
N ILE A 117 -4.88 3.71 2.40
CA ILE A 117 -5.93 3.03 1.65
C ILE A 117 -5.64 3.15 0.15
N PHE A 118 -5.52 2.01 -0.55
CA PHE A 118 -5.38 1.96 -1.99
C PHE A 118 -6.78 1.92 -2.63
N VAL A 119 -7.14 2.98 -3.36
CA VAL A 119 -8.52 3.16 -3.85
C VAL A 119 -8.69 2.82 -5.32
N ILE A 120 -9.80 2.15 -5.64
CA ILE A 120 -10.29 1.98 -6.99
C ILE A 120 -11.12 3.22 -7.33
N GLY A 121 -10.53 4.16 -8.10
CA GLY A 121 -11.10 5.49 -8.29
C GLY A 121 -12.52 5.50 -8.81
N GLU A 122 -12.84 4.67 -9.81
CA GLU A 122 -14.18 4.55 -10.37
C GLU A 122 -15.23 4.14 -9.33
N ARG A 123 -14.87 3.24 -8.40
CA ARG A 123 -15.78 2.78 -7.36
C ARG A 123 -16.05 3.85 -6.31
N ILE A 124 -15.06 4.72 -6.01
CA ILE A 124 -15.26 5.86 -5.12
C ILE A 124 -16.07 6.97 -5.80
N ASP A 125 -15.84 7.26 -7.10
CA ASP A 125 -16.62 8.20 -7.89
C ASP A 125 -18.11 7.81 -7.96
N ASN A 126 -18.41 6.51 -7.89
CA ASN A 126 -19.74 5.96 -7.96
C ASN A 126 -20.32 5.50 -6.62
N ALA A 127 -19.66 5.79 -5.50
CA ALA A 127 -20.03 5.29 -4.17
C ALA A 127 -21.46 5.64 -3.72
N ASP A 128 -21.97 6.79 -4.16
CA ASP A 128 -23.32 7.27 -3.83
C ASP A 128 -24.41 6.77 -4.82
N LYS A 129 -24.03 6.00 -5.86
CA LYS A 129 -24.99 5.40 -6.80
C LYS A 129 -25.55 4.09 -6.24
N PRO A 130 -26.83 3.79 -6.52
CA PRO A 130 -27.41 2.51 -6.14
C PRO A 130 -26.62 1.34 -6.71
N SER A 131 -26.25 0.38 -5.86
CA SER A 131 -25.50 -0.82 -6.24
C SER A 131 -25.84 -1.98 -5.31
N ASN A 132 -25.77 -3.22 -5.82
CA ASN A 132 -25.84 -4.44 -5.02
C ASN A 132 -24.45 -4.88 -4.49
N ALA A 133 -23.37 -4.18 -4.87
CA ALA A 133 -22.03 -4.46 -4.37
C ALA A 133 -21.85 -3.98 -2.92
N ILE A 134 -20.81 -4.49 -2.26
CA ILE A 134 -20.43 -4.00 -0.92
C ILE A 134 -20.13 -2.50 -1.02
N PRO A 135 -20.76 -1.64 -0.19
CA PRO A 135 -20.63 -0.20 -0.27
C PRO A 135 -19.19 0.30 -0.15
N LYS A 136 -18.90 1.37 -0.86
CA LYS A 136 -17.63 2.11 -0.76
C LYS A 136 -17.86 3.42 0.00
N PHE A 137 -16.81 3.99 0.61
CA PHE A 137 -16.88 5.38 1.08
C PHE A 137 -16.85 6.33 -0.13
N ASN A 138 -17.35 7.55 0.05
CA ASN A 138 -17.28 8.57 -0.98
C ASN A 138 -16.13 9.57 -0.74
N TRP A 139 -15.89 10.49 -1.69
CA TRP A 139 -14.79 11.46 -1.59
C TRP A 139 -14.92 12.43 -0.41
N LYS A 140 -16.12 12.73 0.06
CA LYS A 140 -16.33 13.56 1.27
C LYS A 140 -15.80 12.85 2.50
N GLU A 141 -16.07 11.57 2.64
CA GLU A 141 -15.58 10.72 3.72
C GLU A 141 -14.07 10.47 3.62
N ALA A 142 -13.57 10.27 2.38
CA ALA A 142 -12.14 10.21 2.12
C ALA A 142 -11.42 11.50 2.57
N LYS A 143 -12.00 12.66 2.24
CA LYS A 143 -11.44 13.96 2.65
C LYS A 143 -11.42 14.13 4.16
N GLU A 144 -12.47 13.72 4.88
CA GLU A 144 -12.50 13.73 6.35
C GLU A 144 -11.38 12.85 6.94
N MET A 145 -11.22 11.64 6.43
CA MET A 145 -10.17 10.71 6.88
C MET A 145 -8.78 11.28 6.61
N TYR A 146 -8.56 11.87 5.44
CA TYR A 146 -7.28 12.48 5.04
C TYR A 146 -6.94 13.71 5.89
N ASP A 147 -7.88 14.63 6.04
CA ASP A 147 -7.69 15.87 6.82
C ASP A 147 -7.42 15.61 8.31
N SER A 148 -7.87 14.47 8.82
CA SER A 148 -7.56 14.04 10.19
C SER A 148 -6.09 13.63 10.37
N GLY A 149 -5.34 13.37 9.29
CA GLY A 149 -3.97 12.86 9.30
C GLY A 149 -3.85 11.40 9.73
N VAL A 150 -4.97 10.65 9.75
CA VAL A 150 -5.00 9.21 10.11
C VAL A 150 -4.89 8.33 8.88
N ILE A 151 -5.47 8.72 7.76
CA ILE A 151 -5.50 7.93 6.53
C ILE A 151 -4.85 8.71 5.39
N ASP A 152 -3.91 8.06 4.70
CA ASP A 152 -3.44 8.44 3.38
C ASP A 152 -4.14 7.60 2.30
N PHE A 153 -4.24 8.12 1.09
CA PHE A 153 -4.89 7.45 -0.04
C PHE A 153 -3.91 7.30 -1.19
N GLU A 154 -3.82 6.09 -1.73
CA GLU A 154 -2.94 5.73 -2.82
C GLU A 154 -3.71 4.96 -3.91
N CYS A 155 -3.07 4.67 -5.03
CA CYS A 155 -3.73 4.13 -6.21
C CYS A 155 -3.92 2.60 -6.16
N HIS A 156 -5.11 2.12 -6.62
CA HIS A 156 -5.43 0.71 -6.87
C HIS A 156 -6.16 0.54 -8.22
N THR A 157 -5.72 1.22 -9.26
CA THR A 157 -6.35 1.45 -10.56
C THR A 157 -7.56 2.39 -10.51
N TYR A 158 -7.92 2.98 -11.66
CA TYR A 158 -9.19 3.67 -11.78
C TYR A 158 -10.34 2.69 -12.06
N ASN A 159 -10.23 1.86 -13.13
CA ASN A 159 -11.26 0.90 -13.56
C ASN A 159 -10.68 -0.39 -14.14
N SER A 160 -9.42 -0.74 -13.83
CA SER A 160 -8.76 -1.95 -14.31
C SER A 160 -8.56 -3.00 -13.20
N HIS A 161 -9.43 -3.00 -12.18
CA HIS A 161 -9.31 -3.92 -11.05
C HIS A 161 -9.85 -5.34 -11.35
N ASP A 162 -10.64 -5.52 -12.39
CA ASP A 162 -11.24 -6.83 -12.66
C ASP A 162 -10.24 -7.83 -13.25
N LYS A 163 -10.39 -9.11 -12.92
CA LYS A 163 -9.76 -10.20 -13.69
C LYS A 163 -10.42 -10.30 -15.05
N LYS A 164 -9.61 -10.46 -16.08
CA LYS A 164 -10.04 -10.62 -17.48
C LYS A 164 -9.27 -11.74 -18.14
N GLU A 165 -9.84 -12.29 -19.20
CA GLU A 165 -9.11 -13.15 -20.10
C GLU A 165 -8.05 -12.32 -20.84
N THR A 166 -6.79 -12.68 -20.66
CA THR A 166 -5.64 -11.96 -21.21
C THR A 166 -4.81 -12.88 -22.10
N ALA A 167 -3.83 -12.34 -22.79
CA ALA A 167 -2.88 -13.12 -23.57
C ALA A 167 -2.10 -14.17 -22.72
N ASN A 168 -2.09 -14.00 -21.37
CA ASN A 168 -1.39 -14.85 -20.42
C ASN A 168 -2.35 -15.63 -19.48
N GLY A 169 -3.58 -15.90 -19.94
CA GLY A 169 -4.66 -16.50 -19.16
C GLY A 169 -5.42 -15.47 -18.32
N GLU A 170 -6.23 -15.90 -17.36
CA GLU A 170 -7.02 -15.01 -16.53
C GLU A 170 -6.10 -14.23 -15.54
N LYS A 171 -5.98 -12.94 -15.74
CA LYS A 171 -5.12 -12.02 -14.97
C LYS A 171 -5.86 -10.73 -14.63
N GLY A 172 -5.33 -9.97 -13.67
CA GLY A 172 -5.74 -8.59 -13.42
C GLY A 172 -5.56 -7.74 -14.69
N ALA A 173 -6.61 -7.04 -15.11
CA ALA A 173 -6.60 -6.27 -16.36
C ALA A 173 -5.50 -5.19 -16.43
N PHE A 174 -5.00 -4.73 -15.28
CA PHE A 174 -3.88 -3.77 -15.21
C PHE A 174 -2.50 -4.40 -15.46
N SER A 175 -2.39 -5.71 -15.40
CA SER A 175 -1.10 -6.41 -15.39
C SER A 175 -0.73 -7.09 -16.71
N SER A 176 -1.70 -7.27 -17.63
CA SER A 176 -1.48 -8.04 -18.86
C SER A 176 -2.34 -7.51 -20.01
N PRO A 177 -1.86 -7.62 -21.28
CA PRO A 177 -2.68 -7.33 -22.46
C PRO A 177 -3.95 -8.19 -22.48
N LEU A 178 -5.08 -7.60 -22.82
CA LEU A 178 -6.31 -8.34 -23.07
C LEU A 178 -6.17 -9.18 -24.34
N VAL A 179 -7.02 -10.20 -24.51
CA VAL A 179 -7.01 -11.01 -25.74
C VAL A 179 -7.23 -10.13 -26.96
N GLY A 180 -6.29 -10.15 -27.91
CA GLY A 180 -6.30 -9.34 -29.12
C GLY A 180 -5.75 -7.92 -28.98
N GLU A 181 -5.33 -7.52 -27.79
CA GLU A 181 -4.69 -6.24 -27.52
C GLU A 181 -3.19 -6.32 -27.83
N SER A 182 -2.66 -5.38 -28.58
CA SER A 182 -1.22 -5.23 -28.78
C SER A 182 -0.54 -4.69 -27.51
N GLU A 183 0.79 -4.82 -27.40
CA GLU A 183 1.55 -4.27 -26.27
C GLU A 183 1.42 -2.73 -26.18
N GLU A 184 1.34 -2.02 -27.31
CA GLU A 184 1.16 -0.58 -27.35
C GLU A 184 -0.25 -0.17 -26.87
N GLU A 185 -1.29 -0.87 -27.30
CA GLU A 185 -2.68 -0.65 -26.83
C GLU A 185 -2.79 -0.94 -25.33
N PHE A 186 -2.14 -1.98 -24.83
CA PHE A 186 -2.08 -2.29 -23.40
C PHE A 186 -1.38 -1.17 -22.61
N GLU A 187 -0.19 -0.72 -23.03
CA GLU A 187 0.53 0.38 -22.38
C GLU A 187 -0.30 1.66 -22.37
N ASP A 188 -0.97 2.01 -23.47
CA ASP A 188 -1.86 3.18 -23.57
C ASP A 188 -3.08 3.06 -22.63
N ARG A 189 -3.72 1.89 -22.58
CA ARG A 189 -4.89 1.65 -21.74
C ARG A 189 -4.55 1.79 -20.26
N ILE A 190 -3.46 1.15 -19.78
CA ILE A 190 -3.12 1.23 -18.36
C ILE A 190 -2.51 2.59 -17.98
N THR A 191 -1.89 3.31 -18.94
CA THR A 191 -1.45 4.69 -18.74
C THR A 191 -2.65 5.60 -18.49
N LYS A 192 -3.68 5.54 -19.32
CA LYS A 192 -4.92 6.31 -19.11
C LYS A 192 -5.63 5.98 -17.81
N ASP A 193 -5.61 4.70 -17.41
CA ASP A 193 -6.21 4.25 -16.15
C ASP A 193 -5.49 4.85 -14.94
N ILE A 194 -4.15 4.77 -14.88
CA ILE A 194 -3.40 5.31 -13.74
C ILE A 194 -3.43 6.84 -13.70
N GLU A 195 -3.31 7.52 -14.84
CA GLU A 195 -3.43 8.98 -14.91
C GLU A 195 -4.79 9.45 -14.37
N LYS A 196 -5.86 8.74 -14.74
CA LYS A 196 -7.21 9.03 -14.26
C LYS A 196 -7.31 8.80 -12.75
N ASN A 197 -6.74 7.69 -12.22
CA ASN A 197 -6.78 7.42 -10.77
C ASN A 197 -6.00 8.48 -9.98
N ILE A 198 -4.81 8.85 -10.43
CA ILE A 198 -4.02 9.94 -9.85
C ILE A 198 -4.84 11.24 -9.86
N SER A 199 -5.46 11.57 -10.99
CA SER A 199 -6.22 12.81 -11.15
C SER A 199 -7.42 12.90 -10.20
N VAL A 200 -8.20 11.82 -10.03
CA VAL A 200 -9.37 11.87 -9.14
C VAL A 200 -8.95 11.97 -7.67
N ILE A 201 -7.88 11.30 -7.25
CA ILE A 201 -7.32 11.45 -5.90
C ILE A 201 -6.84 12.89 -5.69
N GLN A 202 -6.04 13.42 -6.63
CA GLN A 202 -5.49 14.77 -6.54
C GLN A 202 -6.57 15.86 -6.51
N ASN A 203 -7.60 15.73 -7.34
CA ASN A 203 -8.68 16.71 -7.40
C ASN A 203 -9.54 16.73 -6.14
N ASN A 204 -9.75 15.59 -5.48
CA ASN A 204 -10.59 15.50 -4.30
C ASN A 204 -9.82 15.73 -2.99
N LEU A 205 -8.55 15.34 -2.92
CA LEU A 205 -7.77 15.36 -1.67
C LEU A 205 -6.65 16.42 -1.67
N GLY A 206 -6.25 16.93 -2.83
CA GLY A 206 -5.29 18.05 -2.93
C GLY A 206 -3.82 17.62 -2.97
N TYR A 207 -3.50 16.33 -3.12
CA TYR A 207 -2.13 15.85 -3.27
C TYR A 207 -2.02 14.77 -4.36
N LYS A 208 -0.82 14.60 -4.91
CA LYS A 208 -0.54 13.56 -5.92
C LYS A 208 -0.15 12.26 -5.21
N PRO A 209 -0.88 11.14 -5.43
CA PRO A 209 -0.49 9.84 -4.89
C PRO A 209 0.83 9.35 -5.48
N ILE A 210 1.57 8.56 -4.68
CA ILE A 210 2.94 8.09 -4.99
C ILE A 210 3.10 6.59 -4.76
N GLY A 211 2.05 5.92 -4.33
CA GLY A 211 1.98 4.48 -4.10
C GLY A 211 0.97 3.80 -5.00
N PHE A 212 1.20 2.52 -5.30
CA PHE A 212 0.27 1.69 -6.05
C PHE A 212 0.26 0.26 -5.48
N ALA A 213 -0.91 -0.28 -5.20
CA ALA A 213 -1.07 -1.71 -4.92
C ALA A 213 -1.61 -2.42 -6.17
N TYR A 214 -0.95 -3.52 -6.55
CA TYR A 214 -1.39 -4.32 -7.70
C TYR A 214 -2.63 -5.13 -7.37
N PRO A 215 -3.74 -4.98 -8.13
CA PRO A 215 -4.89 -5.88 -8.02
C PRO A 215 -4.46 -7.35 -8.11
N PHE A 216 -4.89 -8.17 -7.16
CA PHE A 216 -4.56 -9.60 -7.06
C PHE A 216 -3.05 -9.91 -6.90
N GLY A 217 -2.19 -8.90 -6.83
CA GLY A 217 -0.73 -9.04 -6.86
C GLY A 217 -0.16 -9.30 -8.25
N ASP A 218 -0.98 -9.29 -9.30
CA ASP A 218 -0.56 -9.48 -10.69
C ASP A 218 0.18 -8.24 -11.21
N PHE A 219 1.35 -8.41 -11.78
CA PHE A 219 2.17 -7.33 -12.34
C PHE A 219 2.90 -7.77 -13.62
N SER A 220 3.41 -6.82 -14.37
CA SER A 220 4.31 -7.01 -15.53
C SER A 220 5.38 -5.93 -15.59
N SER A 221 6.41 -6.13 -16.42
CA SER A 221 7.43 -5.10 -16.67
C SER A 221 6.83 -3.84 -17.28
N THR A 222 5.85 -3.98 -18.14
CA THR A 222 5.14 -2.87 -18.77
C THR A 222 4.34 -2.09 -17.75
N SER A 223 3.56 -2.76 -16.88
CA SER A 223 2.80 -2.08 -15.83
C SER A 223 3.71 -1.37 -14.82
N GLU A 224 4.85 -1.97 -14.43
CA GLU A 224 5.85 -1.31 -13.57
C GLU A 224 6.46 -0.07 -14.25
N LYS A 225 6.78 -0.15 -15.55
CA LYS A 225 7.30 0.99 -16.32
C LYS A 225 6.28 2.15 -16.34
N VAL A 226 5.03 1.85 -16.69
CA VAL A 226 3.96 2.86 -16.75
C VAL A 226 3.75 3.54 -15.39
N LEU A 227 3.76 2.78 -14.29
CA LEU A 227 3.62 3.37 -12.95
C LEU A 227 4.79 4.31 -12.60
N LYS A 228 6.03 3.92 -12.91
CA LYS A 228 7.22 4.76 -12.71
C LYS A 228 7.18 6.04 -13.53
N ASP A 229 6.81 5.93 -14.80
CA ASP A 229 6.71 7.07 -15.72
C ASP A 229 5.63 8.07 -15.26
N ASN A 230 4.59 7.61 -14.56
CA ASN A 230 3.54 8.43 -13.96
C ASN A 230 3.86 8.95 -12.53
N GLY A 231 5.06 8.64 -12.02
CA GLY A 231 5.56 9.20 -10.75
C GLY A 231 5.21 8.37 -9.52
N ILE A 232 4.75 7.13 -9.69
CA ILE A 232 4.61 6.17 -8.59
C ILE A 232 6.00 5.80 -8.08
N LYS A 233 6.22 5.92 -6.79
CA LYS A 233 7.51 5.69 -6.13
C LYS A 233 7.58 4.35 -5.40
N PHE A 234 6.42 3.80 -4.99
CA PHE A 234 6.31 2.52 -4.31
C PHE A 234 5.19 1.68 -4.90
N THR A 235 5.48 0.40 -5.17
CA THR A 235 4.47 -0.57 -5.60
C THR A 235 4.41 -1.76 -4.64
N PHE A 236 3.20 -2.33 -4.46
CA PHE A 236 2.92 -3.35 -3.46
C PHE A 236 2.22 -4.56 -4.10
N LEU A 237 2.67 -5.75 -3.71
CA LEU A 237 2.04 -7.04 -4.06
C LEU A 237 0.91 -7.37 -3.09
N ALA A 238 0.06 -8.35 -3.47
CA ALA A 238 -1.01 -8.83 -2.61
C ALA A 238 -0.57 -9.93 -1.62
N GLU A 239 0.65 -10.43 -1.75
CA GLU A 239 1.16 -11.54 -0.96
C GLU A 239 2.69 -11.46 -0.78
N GLY A 240 3.25 -12.46 -0.12
CA GLY A 240 4.70 -12.64 0.00
C GLY A 240 5.27 -12.48 1.41
N GLY A 241 4.44 -12.16 2.38
CA GLY A 241 4.84 -12.02 3.79
C GLY A 241 5.58 -10.71 4.10
N LYS A 242 6.50 -10.74 5.06
CA LYS A 242 7.24 -9.55 5.47
C LYS A 242 8.17 -9.00 4.39
N GLU A 243 8.16 -7.69 4.21
CA GLU A 243 9.18 -7.04 3.39
C GLU A 243 10.46 -6.83 4.20
N LYS A 244 11.53 -7.48 3.75
CA LYS A 244 12.85 -7.43 4.42
C LYS A 244 13.77 -6.35 3.87
N ASN A 245 13.36 -5.71 2.80
CA ASN A 245 14.15 -4.67 2.14
C ASN A 245 13.26 -3.55 1.63
N ILE A 246 12.85 -2.68 2.55
CA ILE A 246 12.00 -1.53 2.20
C ILE A 246 12.69 -0.54 1.25
N GLY A 247 14.01 -0.54 1.18
CA GLY A 247 14.79 0.27 0.23
C GLY A 247 14.56 -0.09 -1.24
N LYS A 248 14.02 -1.30 -1.51
CA LYS A 248 13.69 -1.80 -2.85
C LYS A 248 12.65 -0.93 -3.58
N SER A 249 11.65 -0.38 -2.88
CA SER A 249 10.57 0.49 -3.36
C SER A 249 9.51 -0.14 -4.25
N TYR A 250 9.87 -1.10 -5.08
CA TYR A 250 8.95 -1.70 -6.05
C TYR A 250 8.72 -3.17 -5.75
N LEU A 251 7.48 -3.63 -5.97
CA LEU A 251 7.03 -4.99 -5.71
C LEU A 251 7.25 -5.39 -4.23
N LEU A 252 6.92 -4.48 -3.33
CA LEU A 252 7.01 -4.73 -1.90
C LEU A 252 5.99 -5.79 -1.47
N LYS A 253 6.45 -6.73 -0.67
CA LYS A 253 5.61 -7.80 -0.13
C LYS A 253 4.69 -7.26 0.94
N ARG A 254 3.49 -7.85 1.04
CA ARG A 254 2.54 -7.56 2.11
C ARG A 254 2.15 -8.84 2.85
N ILE A 255 1.71 -8.67 4.09
CA ILE A 255 1.14 -9.72 4.92
C ILE A 255 -0.39 -9.64 4.80
N PRO A 256 -1.05 -10.56 4.08
CA PRO A 256 -2.51 -10.61 4.04
C PRO A 256 -3.04 -10.94 5.43
N VAL A 257 -3.86 -10.07 6.00
CA VAL A 257 -4.52 -10.35 7.29
C VAL A 257 -5.84 -11.03 7.01
N ASN A 258 -5.86 -12.36 7.17
CA ASN A 258 -7.04 -13.18 6.97
C ASN A 258 -8.09 -12.91 8.06
N GLY A 259 -9.37 -12.82 7.67
CA GLY A 259 -10.47 -12.55 8.58
C GLY A 259 -10.67 -13.61 9.67
N ASN A 260 -10.20 -14.83 9.42
CA ASN A 260 -10.23 -15.94 10.38
C ASN A 260 -9.02 -15.94 11.34
N TYR A 261 -8.08 -14.99 11.20
CA TYR A 261 -6.94 -14.88 12.10
C TYR A 261 -7.38 -14.53 13.52
N THR A 262 -6.90 -15.33 14.46
CA THR A 262 -6.89 -14.96 15.87
C THR A 262 -5.75 -13.95 16.13
N ILE A 263 -5.75 -13.33 17.31
CA ILE A 263 -4.62 -12.48 17.73
C ILE A 263 -3.30 -13.29 17.83
N TYR A 264 -3.36 -14.61 18.04
CA TYR A 264 -2.18 -15.47 18.03
C TYR A 264 -1.58 -15.59 16.62
N ASP A 265 -2.41 -15.84 15.60
CA ASP A 265 -1.98 -15.91 14.20
C ASP A 265 -1.38 -14.58 13.75
N PHE A 266 -2.03 -13.47 14.09
CA PHE A 266 -1.52 -12.12 13.81
C PHE A 266 -0.13 -11.87 14.40
N LYS A 267 0.09 -12.28 15.65
CA LYS A 267 1.40 -12.15 16.30
C LYS A 267 2.49 -12.98 15.61
N LYS A 268 2.13 -14.16 15.13
CA LYS A 268 3.04 -15.06 14.42
C LYS A 268 3.53 -14.45 13.11
N GLU A 269 2.63 -13.76 12.38
CA GLU A 269 2.99 -13.07 11.13
C GLU A 269 3.95 -11.88 11.37
N LEU A 270 3.92 -11.27 12.57
CA LEU A 270 4.78 -10.14 12.92
C LEU A 270 6.14 -10.53 13.50
N ASN A 271 6.33 -11.78 13.92
CA ASN A 271 7.58 -12.29 14.51
C ASN A 271 8.32 -13.16 13.50
#